data_8a843ef23753ce267d8e945732a715f4
#
_entry.id   8a843ef23753ce267d8e945732a715f4
#
_cell.length_a   1.000
_cell.length_b   1.000
_cell.length_c   1.000
_cell.angle_alpha   90.00
_cell.angle_beta   90.00
_cell.angle_gamma   90.00
#
_symmetry.space_group_name_H-M   'P 1'
#
loop_
_entity.id
_entity.type
_entity.pdbx_description
1 polymer ?
#
loop_
_entity_poly.entity_id
_entity_poly.type
_entity_poly.pdbx_seq_one_letter_code
_entity_poly.pdbx_strand_id
1 'polypeptide(L)'
;MSSSQLPRKTESQADAIKTYTLEFEIEAKKELEKLDKVLQIQLLKKLKCRLLSPKVPAAGLRNMPNCYKIKLRASGVRPVYEVIDNRLIVLVLGVGRRDDNAVYIAAKKRLH
;
A
#
# COMPACT_ATOMS: atom_id res chain seq x y z
N MET A 1 -34.17 8.48 -13.40
CA MET A 1 -33.90 8.33 -13.26
C MET A 1 -33.43 8.21 -12.93
N SER A 2 -33.34 8.08 -13.09
CA SER A 2 -32.83 7.84 -12.95
C SER A 2 -32.18 7.81 -12.61
N SER A 3 -32.07 7.70 -12.80
CA SER A 3 -31.40 7.62 -12.62
C SER A 3 -30.74 7.73 -12.14
N SER A 4 -30.86 7.67 -12.31
CA SER A 4 -30.27 7.67 -12.00
C SER A 4 -29.65 7.71 -11.39
N GLN A 5 -29.69 7.58 -11.54
CA GLN A 5 -29.21 7.54 -11.12
C GLN A 5 -28.56 7.45 -10.47
N LEU A 6 -28.58 7.52 -10.70
CA LEU A 6 -27.95 7.38 -10.13
C LEU A 6 -27.47 7.24 -9.36
N PRO A 7 -27.64 7.22 -9.40
CA PRO A 7 -27.05 6.95 -8.69
C PRO A 7 -26.61 6.95 -7.95
N ARG A 8 -26.77 6.96 -8.07
CA ARG A 8 -26.32 6.88 -7.42
C ARG A 8 -25.84 6.71 -6.68
N LYS A 9 -25.92 6.71 -6.82
CA LYS A 9 -25.29 6.49 -6.13
C LYS A 9 -24.75 6.59 -5.39
N THR A 10 -24.90 6.61 -5.64
CA THR A 10 -24.34 6.55 -5.03
C THR A 10 -23.83 7.07 -3.95
N GLU A 11 -24.16 7.58 -3.43
CA GLU A 11 -23.67 8.16 -2.37
C GLU A 11 -23.66 7.44 -1.08
N SER A 12 -24.68 6.81 -0.74
CA SER A 12 -24.73 5.88 0.36
C SER A 12 -23.75 4.74 0.17
N GLN A 13 -23.47 4.44 -1.07
CA GLN A 13 -22.47 3.43 -1.36
C GLN A 13 -21.08 3.85 -0.94
N ALA A 14 -20.81 5.12 -1.03
CA ALA A 14 -19.52 5.62 -0.59
C ALA A 14 -19.31 5.38 0.90
N ASP A 15 -20.38 5.42 1.68
CA ASP A 15 -20.30 5.13 3.10
C ASP A 15 -20.02 3.67 3.36
N ALA A 16 -20.51 2.78 2.51
CA ALA A 16 -20.30 1.35 2.68
C ALA A 16 -18.92 0.89 2.26
N ILE A 17 -18.30 1.61 1.34
CA ILE A 17 -16.99 1.24 0.80
C ILE A 17 -15.96 2.27 1.21
N LYS A 18 -15.08 1.85 2.09
CA LYS A 18 -13.99 2.72 2.54
C LYS A 18 -12.75 2.40 1.74
N THR A 19 -12.27 3.38 1.01
CA THR A 19 -11.05 3.25 0.24
C THR A 19 -9.95 4.05 0.92
N TYR A 20 -8.84 3.40 1.20
CA TYR A 20 -7.70 4.08 1.78
C TYR A 20 -6.98 4.92 0.73
N THR A 21 -6.29 5.95 1.16
CA THR A 21 -5.48 6.79 0.30
C THR A 21 -4.03 6.30 0.34
N LEU A 22 -3.41 6.21 -0.82
CA LEU A 22 -2.02 5.78 -0.92
C LEU A 22 -1.09 6.96 -0.74
N GLU A 23 -0.16 6.83 0.22
CA GLU A 23 0.87 7.82 0.45
C GLU A 23 2.23 7.13 0.58
N PHE A 24 3.29 7.87 0.35
CA PHE A 24 4.65 7.36 0.47
C PHE A 24 5.42 8.20 1.48
N GLU A 25 6.13 7.53 2.37
CA GLU A 25 7.14 8.18 3.16
C GLU A 25 8.24 8.70 2.23
N ILE A 26 8.89 9.80 2.57
CA ILE A 26 9.79 10.50 1.65
C ILE A 26 10.88 9.59 1.10
N GLU A 27 11.53 8.83 1.97
CA GLU A 27 12.62 7.95 1.54
C GLU A 27 12.09 6.77 0.73
N ALA A 28 10.89 6.28 1.08
CA ALA A 28 10.26 5.21 0.32
C ALA A 28 9.95 5.65 -1.10
N LYS A 29 9.51 6.88 -1.26
CA LYS A 29 9.26 7.43 -2.60
C LYS A 29 10.54 7.47 -3.43
N LYS A 30 11.64 7.86 -2.83
CA LYS A 30 12.93 7.86 -3.52
C LYS A 30 13.34 6.45 -3.92
N GLU A 31 13.09 5.47 -3.07
CA GLU A 31 13.39 4.07 -3.37
C GLU A 31 12.56 3.58 -4.55
N LEU A 32 11.28 3.95 -4.59
CA LEU A 32 10.42 3.63 -5.72
C LEU A 32 10.98 4.21 -7.02
N GLU A 33 11.39 5.47 -6.98
CA GLU A 33 11.85 6.17 -8.17
C GLU A 33 13.15 5.60 -8.73
N LYS A 34 13.91 4.86 -7.93
CA LYS A 34 15.11 4.20 -8.40
C LYS A 34 14.84 2.92 -9.19
N LEU A 35 13.63 2.40 -9.12
CA LEU A 35 13.26 1.21 -9.87
C LEU A 35 13.03 1.58 -11.34
N ASP A 36 13.17 0.59 -12.23
CA ASP A 36 12.82 0.86 -13.62
C ASP A 36 11.31 1.10 -13.75
N LYS A 37 10.91 1.68 -14.88
CA LYS A 37 9.54 2.12 -15.09
C LYS A 37 8.55 0.97 -14.99
N VAL A 38 8.90 -0.18 -15.52
CA VAL A 38 8.00 -1.33 -15.52
C VAL A 38 7.72 -1.79 -14.12
N LEU A 39 8.76 -1.87 -13.27
CA LEU A 39 8.60 -2.26 -11.87
C LEU A 39 7.79 -1.22 -11.10
N GLN A 40 8.02 0.07 -11.36
CA GLN A 40 7.23 1.10 -10.71
C GLN A 40 5.74 0.94 -10.99
N ILE A 41 5.41 0.69 -12.26
CA ILE A 41 4.02 0.51 -12.66
C ILE A 41 3.40 -0.72 -11.99
N GLN A 42 4.12 -1.84 -12.00
CA GLN A 42 3.65 -3.06 -11.37
C GLN A 42 3.41 -2.87 -9.88
N LEU A 43 4.35 -2.22 -9.22
CA LEU A 43 4.28 -1.98 -7.79
C LEU A 43 3.08 -1.09 -7.44
N LEU A 44 2.90 0.00 -8.20
CA LEU A 44 1.77 0.90 -7.97
C LEU A 44 0.45 0.20 -8.19
N LYS A 45 0.34 -0.66 -9.20
CA LYS A 45 -0.87 -1.44 -9.42
C LYS A 45 -1.20 -2.32 -8.23
N LYS A 46 -0.20 -3.02 -7.71
CA LYS A 46 -0.41 -3.90 -6.56
C LYS A 46 -0.83 -3.12 -5.32
N LEU A 47 -0.20 -1.97 -5.10
CA LEU A 47 -0.58 -1.13 -3.97
C LEU A 47 -2.00 -0.63 -4.09
N LYS A 48 -2.39 -0.21 -5.29
CA LYS A 48 -3.76 0.27 -5.50
C LYS A 48 -4.79 -0.82 -5.24
N CYS A 49 -4.47 -2.06 -5.57
CA CYS A 49 -5.36 -3.18 -5.29
C CYS A 49 -5.56 -3.39 -3.79
N ARG A 50 -4.59 -2.99 -2.97
CA ARG A 50 -4.70 -3.15 -1.53
C ARG A 50 -5.49 -2.05 -0.83
N LEU A 51 -5.85 -0.97 -1.55
CA LEU A 51 -6.50 0.18 -0.90
C LEU A 51 -7.90 -0.12 -0.40
N LEU A 52 -8.60 -1.08 -0.99
CA LEU A 52 -9.91 -1.47 -0.52
C LEU A 52 -9.84 -2.36 0.71
N SER A 53 -8.80 -3.17 0.82
CA SER A 53 -8.66 -4.13 1.91
C SER A 53 -7.18 -4.32 2.25
N PRO A 54 -6.55 -3.33 2.88
CA PRO A 54 -5.09 -3.34 3.05
C PRO A 54 -4.59 -4.30 4.13
N LYS A 55 -5.45 -4.72 5.04
CA LYS A 55 -5.02 -5.62 6.13
C LYS A 55 -5.15 -7.06 5.69
N VAL A 56 -4.12 -7.57 5.01
CA VAL A 56 -4.06 -8.94 4.51
C VAL A 56 -3.30 -9.78 5.53
N PRO A 57 -3.97 -10.66 6.28
CA PRO A 57 -3.32 -11.36 7.41
C PRO A 57 -2.06 -12.13 7.00
N ALA A 58 -2.09 -12.79 5.86
CA ALA A 58 -0.95 -13.57 5.40
C ALA A 58 0.26 -12.73 5.06
N ALA A 59 0.08 -11.43 4.88
CA ALA A 59 1.15 -10.51 4.50
C ALA A 59 1.66 -9.66 5.66
N GLY A 60 1.12 -9.85 6.85
CA GLY A 60 1.51 -9.07 8.03
C GLY A 60 2.94 -9.33 8.46
N LEU A 61 3.56 -8.30 9.02
CA LEU A 61 4.93 -8.40 9.53
C LEU A 61 4.90 -8.59 11.04
N ARG A 62 5.70 -9.54 11.53
CA ARG A 62 5.65 -9.96 12.92
C ARG A 62 5.87 -8.85 13.94
N ASN A 63 6.91 -8.07 13.74
CA ASN A 63 7.35 -7.09 14.74
C ASN A 63 6.91 -5.68 14.41
N MET A 64 5.98 -5.55 13.49
CA MET A 64 5.53 -4.24 13.01
C MET A 64 4.01 -4.26 12.91
N PRO A 65 3.32 -3.89 14.00
CA PRO A 65 1.85 -3.90 13.99
C PRO A 65 1.32 -3.00 12.88
N ASN A 66 0.26 -3.45 12.24
CA ASN A 66 -0.40 -2.74 11.14
C ASN A 66 0.47 -2.58 9.90
N CYS A 67 1.54 -3.35 9.79
CA CYS A 67 2.43 -3.28 8.63
C CYS A 67 2.34 -4.58 7.83
N TYR A 68 2.42 -4.43 6.51
CA TYR A 68 2.23 -5.52 5.57
C TYR A 68 3.19 -5.37 4.41
N LYS A 69 3.43 -6.46 3.72
CA LYS A 69 4.29 -6.48 2.54
C LYS A 69 3.53 -6.96 1.32
N ILE A 70 4.03 -6.61 0.16
CA ILE A 70 3.54 -7.15 -1.11
C ILE A 70 4.70 -7.85 -1.79
N LYS A 71 4.42 -8.98 -2.43
CA LYS A 71 5.45 -9.74 -3.14
C LYS A 71 5.34 -9.47 -4.63
N LEU A 72 6.39 -8.89 -5.21
CA LEU A 72 6.53 -8.81 -6.65
C LEU A 72 7.47 -9.93 -7.06
N ARG A 73 6.90 -11.09 -7.32
CA ARG A 73 7.65 -12.34 -7.41
C ARG A 73 8.82 -12.32 -8.36
N ALA A 74 8.61 -11.83 -9.57
CA ALA A 74 9.62 -11.89 -10.60
C ALA A 74 10.85 -11.04 -10.26
N SER A 75 10.65 -9.94 -9.57
CA SER A 75 11.74 -9.00 -9.29
C SER A 75 12.38 -9.19 -7.93
N GLY A 76 11.70 -9.89 -7.01
CA GLY A 76 12.15 -9.97 -5.64
C GLY A 76 11.97 -8.68 -4.85
N VAL A 77 11.36 -7.67 -5.44
CA VAL A 77 11.11 -6.40 -4.76
C VAL A 77 9.87 -6.52 -3.88
N ARG A 78 9.92 -5.93 -2.70
CA ARG A 78 8.79 -5.96 -1.76
C ARG A 78 8.57 -4.59 -1.16
N PRO A 79 7.46 -3.94 -1.50
CA PRO A 79 7.06 -2.75 -0.76
C PRO A 79 6.51 -3.16 0.62
N VAL A 80 6.81 -2.34 1.60
CA VAL A 80 6.30 -2.48 2.97
C VAL A 80 5.46 -1.26 3.27
N TYR A 81 4.24 -1.47 3.76
CA TYR A 81 3.35 -0.35 4.06
C TYR A 81 2.73 -0.51 5.44
N GLU A 82 2.35 0.62 6.01
CA GLU A 82 1.62 0.69 7.27
C GLU A 82 0.19 1.14 6.99
N VAL A 83 -0.78 0.51 7.69
CA VAL A 83 -2.19 0.89 7.57
C VAL A 83 -2.53 1.81 8.73
N ILE A 84 -2.94 3.03 8.41
CA ILE A 84 -3.32 4.03 9.40
C ILE A 84 -4.83 4.18 9.34
N ASP A 85 -5.52 3.40 10.18
CA ASP A 85 -6.98 3.27 10.10
C ASP A 85 -7.73 4.56 10.35
N ASN A 86 -7.33 5.31 11.36
CA ASN A 86 -8.08 6.51 11.73
C ASN A 86 -7.95 7.63 10.70
N ARG A 87 -7.04 7.49 9.75
CA ARG A 87 -6.86 8.46 8.68
C ARG A 87 -7.15 7.86 7.31
N LEU A 88 -7.44 6.57 7.25
CA LEU A 88 -7.68 5.82 6.02
C LEU A 88 -6.51 5.99 5.03
N ILE A 89 -5.30 5.80 5.54
CA ILE A 89 -4.08 5.93 4.75
C ILE A 89 -3.33 4.60 4.72
N VAL A 90 -2.84 4.24 3.52
CA VAL A 90 -1.84 3.20 3.35
C VAL A 90 -0.53 3.93 3.08
N LEU A 91 0.36 3.92 4.06
CA LEU A 91 1.63 4.65 3.98
C LEU A 91 2.75 3.69 3.63
N VAL A 92 3.35 3.86 2.46
CA VAL A 92 4.47 3.02 2.05
C VAL A 92 5.72 3.47 2.79
N LEU A 93 6.28 2.58 3.59
CA LEU A 93 7.43 2.86 4.44
C LEU A 93 8.75 2.51 3.79
N GLY A 94 8.75 1.58 2.85
CA GLY A 94 9.98 1.18 2.20
C GLY A 94 9.75 0.35 0.96
N VAL A 95 10.68 0.39 0.04
CA VAL A 95 10.65 -0.39 -1.19
C VAL A 95 12.06 -0.97 -1.38
N GLY A 96 12.18 -2.28 -1.32
CA GLY A 96 13.49 -2.91 -1.45
C GLY A 96 13.37 -4.39 -1.73
N ARG A 97 14.52 -5.07 -1.80
CA ARG A 97 14.55 -6.48 -2.12
C ARG A 97 14.31 -7.33 -0.89
N ARG A 98 13.66 -8.46 -1.11
CA ARG A 98 13.28 -9.35 0.01
C ARG A 98 14.49 -10.02 0.66
N ASP A 99 15.54 -10.29 -0.11
CA ASP A 99 16.72 -10.98 0.40
C ASP A 99 17.65 -10.04 1.17
N ASP A 100 17.28 -8.77 1.24
CA ASP A 100 18.02 -7.77 1.97
C ASP A 100 17.12 -7.23 3.07
N ASN A 101 17.39 -7.60 4.31
CA ASN A 101 16.58 -7.15 5.44
C ASN A 101 16.57 -5.64 5.60
N ALA A 102 17.37 -4.92 4.84
CA ALA A 102 17.45 -3.48 4.94
C ALA A 102 16.09 -2.81 4.73
N VAL A 103 15.25 -3.37 3.85
CA VAL A 103 13.92 -2.78 3.64
C VAL A 103 13.08 -2.84 4.91
N TYR A 104 13.15 -3.93 5.66
CA TYR A 104 12.37 -4.07 6.88
C TYR A 104 12.92 -3.20 8.00
N ILE A 105 14.24 -3.11 8.10
CA ILE A 105 14.90 -2.26 9.09
C ILE A 105 14.54 -0.79 8.82
N ALA A 106 14.64 -0.37 7.56
CA ALA A 106 14.32 0.99 7.18
C ALA A 106 12.85 1.31 7.43
N ALA A 107 11.96 0.38 7.07
CA ALA A 107 10.53 0.57 7.28
C ALA A 107 10.20 0.75 8.75
N LYS A 108 10.83 -0.04 9.61
CA LYS A 108 10.60 0.06 11.05
C LYS A 108 10.98 1.43 11.58
N LYS A 109 12.06 2.01 11.07
CA LYS A 109 12.49 3.35 11.47
C LYS A 109 11.56 4.45 10.97
N ARG A 110 10.76 4.16 9.96
CA ARG A 110 9.89 5.15 9.32
C ARG A 110 8.43 5.01 9.72
N LEU A 111 8.14 4.19 10.71
CA LEU A 111 6.77 4.03 11.20
C LEU A 111 6.16 5.36 11.59
N HIS A 112 4.89 5.48 11.26
CA HIS A 112 4.08 6.64 11.58
C HIS A 112 3.95 6.83 13.10
#